data_6129348f7e5ce267c7ad515337cf1742
#
_entry.id   6129348f7e5ce267c7ad515337cf1742
#
_cell.length_a   1.000
_cell.length_b   1.000
_cell.length_c   1.000
_cell.angle_alpha   90.00
_cell.angle_beta   90.00
_cell.angle_gamma   90.00
#
_symmetry.space_group_name_H-M   'P 1'
#
loop_
_entity.id
_entity.type
_entity.pdbx_description
1 polymer ?
#
loop_
_entity_poly.entity_id
_entity_poly.type
_entity_poly.pdbx_seq_one_letter_code
_entity_poly.pdbx_strand_id
1 'polypeptide(L)'
;MVNQPTKKTEVFLSLGSNIDPEKNLKYACRELKKAFGNIQISSVYRNKPIGFEGNDFLNMVVKVKSSFNPNEMLDFLGRLESATGRNVGTGAFDSRSLDIDMLLYGNLVHQEKPFQVPRIDIELYSFVICPLAEIEPDGIHPISGKTFKDLWESFNQEEHPLNKVSLKV
;
A
#
# COMPACT_ATOMS: atom_id res chain seq x y z
N MET A 1 20.30 4.23 -32.63
CA MET A 1 19.84 4.79 -31.33
C MET A 1 20.05 3.75 -30.26
N VAL A 2 20.89 4.06 -29.29
CA VAL A 2 20.99 3.21 -28.11
C VAL A 2 19.73 3.48 -27.27
N ASN A 3 18.84 2.49 -27.13
CA ASN A 3 17.72 2.58 -26.20
C ASN A 3 18.30 2.71 -24.79
N GLN A 4 18.26 3.91 -24.22
CA GLN A 4 18.56 4.10 -22.81
C GLN A 4 17.47 3.34 -22.02
N PRO A 5 17.86 2.51 -21.02
CA PRO A 5 16.87 1.84 -20.21
C PRO A 5 15.98 2.89 -19.55
N THR A 6 14.66 2.70 -19.65
CA THR A 6 13.66 3.58 -19.02
C THR A 6 13.93 3.60 -17.52
N LYS A 7 14.12 4.78 -16.94
CA LYS A 7 14.40 4.94 -15.52
C LYS A 7 13.19 4.42 -14.72
N LYS A 8 13.44 3.46 -13.82
CA LYS A 8 12.42 2.93 -12.92
C LYS A 8 12.39 3.72 -11.62
N THR A 9 11.21 3.98 -11.13
CA THR A 9 10.95 4.65 -9.85
C THR A 9 10.50 3.62 -8.82
N GLU A 10 10.95 3.77 -7.59
CA GLU A 10 10.46 2.98 -6.46
C GLU A 10 9.09 3.49 -6.05
N VAL A 11 8.11 2.60 -6.03
CA VAL A 11 6.72 2.90 -5.66
C VAL A 11 6.33 2.00 -4.51
N PHE A 12 5.75 2.59 -3.45
CA PHE A 12 5.27 1.86 -2.29
C PHE A 12 3.75 1.85 -2.32
N LEU A 13 3.19 0.65 -2.17
CA LEU A 13 1.76 0.39 -2.25
C LEU A 13 1.28 -0.21 -0.94
N SER A 14 0.13 0.27 -0.43
CA SER A 14 -0.57 -0.42 0.65
C SER A 14 -1.69 -1.26 0.06
N LEU A 15 -1.79 -2.50 0.53
CA LEU A 15 -2.82 -3.45 0.12
C LEU A 15 -3.66 -3.79 1.33
N GLY A 16 -4.98 -3.72 1.19
CA GLY A 16 -5.92 -4.08 2.24
C GLY A 16 -7.12 -4.83 1.71
N SER A 17 -7.65 -5.75 2.50
CA SER A 17 -8.85 -6.51 2.17
C SER A 17 -9.51 -7.06 3.43
N ASN A 18 -10.85 -7.07 3.48
CA ASN A 18 -11.61 -7.74 4.54
C ASN A 18 -12.72 -8.65 4.01
N ILE A 19 -12.75 -8.87 2.68
CA ILE A 19 -13.57 -9.86 2.01
C ILE A 19 -12.64 -10.80 1.27
N ASP A 20 -12.66 -12.10 1.61
CA ASP A 20 -11.71 -13.10 1.10
C ASP A 20 -10.25 -12.58 1.11
N PRO A 21 -9.77 -12.02 2.24
CA PRO A 21 -8.54 -11.23 2.24
C PRO A 21 -7.29 -12.03 1.84
N GLU A 22 -7.18 -13.29 2.25
CA GLU A 22 -6.03 -14.12 1.87
C GLU A 22 -5.95 -14.32 0.36
N LYS A 23 -7.09 -14.65 -0.26
CA LYS A 23 -7.21 -14.83 -1.71
C LYS A 23 -6.87 -13.55 -2.46
N ASN A 24 -7.40 -12.43 -2.01
CA ASN A 24 -7.25 -11.14 -2.69
C ASN A 24 -5.83 -10.58 -2.55
N LEU A 25 -5.18 -10.75 -1.39
CA LEU A 25 -3.78 -10.34 -1.23
C LEU A 25 -2.84 -11.21 -2.08
N LYS A 26 -3.08 -12.52 -2.13
CA LYS A 26 -2.31 -13.42 -3.00
C LYS A 26 -2.46 -13.06 -4.48
N TYR A 27 -3.68 -12.76 -4.90
CA TYR A 27 -3.96 -12.29 -6.25
C TYR A 27 -3.18 -11.01 -6.57
N ALA A 28 -3.29 -10.01 -5.71
CA ALA A 28 -2.59 -8.73 -5.91
C ALA A 28 -1.08 -8.91 -6.02
N CYS A 29 -0.47 -9.66 -5.11
CA CYS A 29 0.98 -9.91 -5.14
C CYS A 29 1.41 -10.64 -6.41
N ARG A 30 0.63 -11.62 -6.87
CA ARG A 30 0.90 -12.33 -8.12
C ARG A 30 0.88 -11.39 -9.32
N GLU A 31 -0.15 -10.54 -9.42
CA GLU A 31 -0.27 -9.59 -10.53
C GLU A 31 0.82 -8.51 -10.49
N LEU A 32 1.20 -8.05 -9.30
CA LEU A 32 2.32 -7.12 -9.14
C LEU A 32 3.65 -7.74 -9.57
N LYS A 33 3.89 -9.01 -9.23
CA LYS A 33 5.09 -9.73 -9.70
C LYS A 33 5.12 -9.88 -11.21
N LYS A 34 3.99 -10.19 -11.83
CA LYS A 34 3.89 -10.28 -13.29
C LYS A 34 4.22 -8.95 -13.97
N ALA A 35 3.72 -7.85 -13.43
CA ALA A 35 3.88 -6.52 -14.01
C ALA A 35 5.27 -5.93 -13.78
N PHE A 36 5.85 -6.11 -12.60
CA PHE A 36 7.05 -5.39 -12.17
C PHE A 36 8.27 -6.28 -11.87
N GLY A 37 8.11 -7.58 -11.98
CA GLY A 37 9.21 -8.52 -11.69
C GLY A 37 9.45 -8.70 -10.19
N ASN A 38 10.68 -8.48 -9.74
CA ASN A 38 11.00 -8.59 -8.32
C ASN A 38 10.32 -7.49 -7.52
N ILE A 39 9.50 -7.90 -6.57
CA ILE A 39 8.85 -7.00 -5.62
C ILE A 39 9.32 -7.32 -4.20
N GLN A 40 9.26 -6.34 -3.32
CA GLN A 40 9.53 -6.53 -1.89
C GLN A 40 8.22 -6.43 -1.14
N ILE A 41 7.93 -7.39 -0.28
CA ILE A 41 6.67 -7.47 0.47
C ILE A 41 6.93 -7.44 1.97
N SER A 42 6.04 -6.78 2.70
CA SER A 42 6.02 -6.84 4.16
C SER A 42 5.34 -8.11 4.65
N SER A 43 5.40 -8.32 5.96
CA SER A 43 4.48 -9.24 6.64
C SER A 43 3.05 -8.75 6.46
N VAL A 44 2.09 -9.65 6.68
CA VAL A 44 0.65 -9.33 6.66
C VAL A 44 0.19 -9.08 8.10
N TYR A 45 -0.58 -8.03 8.29
CA TYR A 45 -1.08 -7.61 9.60
C TYR A 45 -2.60 -7.60 9.60
N ARG A 46 -3.19 -8.07 10.72
CA ARG A 46 -4.63 -8.04 10.94
C ARG A 46 -4.99 -6.88 11.86
N ASN A 47 -6.05 -6.16 11.52
CA ASN A 47 -6.63 -5.12 12.37
C ASN A 47 -8.15 -5.07 12.20
N LYS A 48 -8.82 -4.52 13.20
CA LYS A 48 -10.26 -4.29 13.13
C LYS A 48 -10.59 -3.15 12.18
N PRO A 49 -11.77 -3.18 11.51
CA PRO A 49 -12.22 -2.05 10.71
C PRO A 49 -12.29 -0.76 11.54
N ILE A 50 -11.99 0.37 10.88
CA ILE A 50 -12.06 1.69 11.49
C ILE A 50 -13.32 2.40 10.98
N GLY A 51 -14.20 2.81 11.87
CA GLY A 51 -15.38 3.60 11.54
C GLY A 51 -16.61 2.80 11.08
N PHE A 52 -16.55 1.47 11.06
CA PHE A 52 -17.70 0.62 10.78
C PHE A 52 -17.51 -0.77 11.39
N GLU A 53 -18.61 -1.53 11.51
CA GLU A 53 -18.56 -2.93 11.93
C GLU A 53 -18.41 -3.83 10.71
N GLY A 54 -17.54 -4.83 10.80
CA GLY A 54 -17.29 -5.79 9.73
C GLY A 54 -16.16 -6.74 10.08
N ASN A 55 -15.77 -7.55 9.11
CA ASN A 55 -14.65 -8.47 9.26
C ASN A 55 -13.34 -7.71 9.40
N ASP A 56 -12.40 -8.31 10.10
CA ASP A 56 -11.05 -7.76 10.20
C ASP A 56 -10.39 -7.62 8.83
N PHE A 57 -9.61 -6.55 8.69
CA PHE A 57 -8.74 -6.36 7.52
C PHE A 57 -7.45 -7.14 7.67
N LEU A 58 -6.95 -7.62 6.54
CA LEU A 58 -5.54 -7.95 6.37
C LEU A 58 -4.89 -6.86 5.53
N ASN A 59 -3.76 -6.37 6.01
CA ASN A 59 -3.02 -5.27 5.36
C ASN A 59 -1.55 -5.63 5.19
N MET A 60 -0.95 -5.13 4.13
CA MET A 60 0.48 -5.25 3.86
C MET A 60 0.97 -4.09 3.01
N VAL A 61 2.27 -3.90 2.95
CA VAL A 61 2.92 -2.94 2.05
C VAL A 61 3.81 -3.68 1.07
N VAL A 62 3.79 -3.22 -0.17
CA VAL A 62 4.60 -3.76 -1.26
C VAL A 62 5.40 -2.64 -1.91
N LYS A 63 6.68 -2.90 -2.17
CA LYS A 63 7.56 -2.02 -2.93
C LYS A 63 7.79 -2.60 -4.32
N VAL A 64 7.55 -1.80 -5.34
CA VAL A 64 7.81 -2.16 -6.73
C VAL A 64 8.76 -1.13 -7.36
N LYS A 65 9.44 -1.54 -8.43
CA LYS A 65 10.18 -0.62 -9.31
C LYS A 65 9.45 -0.58 -10.63
N SER A 66 9.01 0.60 -11.05
CA SER A 66 8.14 0.77 -12.20
C SER A 66 8.60 1.91 -13.10
N SER A 67 8.40 1.73 -14.41
CA SER A 67 8.54 2.79 -15.40
C SER A 67 7.23 3.53 -15.67
N PHE A 68 6.13 3.12 -15.02
CA PHE A 68 4.85 3.82 -15.12
C PHE A 68 4.95 5.22 -14.52
N ASN A 69 4.31 6.20 -15.16
CA ASN A 69 4.06 7.47 -14.48
C ASN A 69 2.96 7.29 -13.42
N PRO A 70 2.71 8.27 -12.54
CA PRO A 70 1.70 8.12 -11.49
C PRO A 70 0.30 7.79 -12.00
N ASN A 71 -0.14 8.39 -13.09
CA ASN A 71 -1.47 8.12 -13.65
C ASN A 71 -1.59 6.72 -14.22
N GLU A 72 -0.56 6.23 -14.91
CA GLU A 72 -0.50 4.85 -15.39
C GLU A 72 -0.53 3.86 -14.23
N MET A 73 0.17 4.18 -13.13
CA MET A 73 0.13 3.36 -11.92
C MET A 73 -1.27 3.30 -11.34
N LEU A 74 -1.95 4.44 -11.19
CA LEU A 74 -3.32 4.48 -10.68
C LEU A 74 -4.28 3.64 -11.54
N ASP A 75 -4.17 3.74 -12.87
CA ASP A 75 -4.99 2.97 -13.78
C ASP A 75 -4.75 1.46 -13.63
N PHE A 76 -3.50 1.07 -13.49
CA PHE A 76 -3.12 -0.33 -13.26
C PHE A 76 -3.70 -0.86 -11.94
N LEU A 77 -3.54 -0.12 -10.84
CA LEU A 77 -4.07 -0.51 -9.53
C LEU A 77 -5.60 -0.59 -9.55
N GLY A 78 -6.26 0.34 -10.22
CA GLY A 78 -7.72 0.33 -10.39
C GLY A 78 -8.22 -0.92 -11.12
N ARG A 79 -7.49 -1.40 -12.13
CA ARG A 79 -7.82 -2.66 -12.81
C ARG A 79 -7.70 -3.87 -11.90
N LEU A 80 -6.69 -3.91 -11.04
CA LEU A 80 -6.54 -5.00 -10.06
C LEU A 80 -7.70 -5.01 -9.06
N GLU A 81 -8.08 -3.85 -8.56
CA GLU A 81 -9.21 -3.73 -7.63
C GLU A 81 -10.52 -4.17 -8.30
N SER A 82 -10.77 -3.73 -9.52
CA SER A 82 -11.99 -4.08 -10.27
C SER A 82 -12.11 -5.58 -10.52
N ALA A 83 -10.99 -6.26 -10.77
CA ALA A 83 -10.95 -7.70 -11.03
C ALA A 83 -11.35 -8.54 -9.80
N THR A 84 -11.33 -7.99 -8.59
CA THR A 84 -11.77 -8.67 -7.36
C THR A 84 -13.22 -8.40 -7.00
N GLY A 85 -13.98 -7.70 -7.86
CA GLY A 85 -15.38 -7.42 -7.63
C GLY A 85 -15.66 -6.23 -6.72
N ARG A 86 -14.72 -5.30 -6.59
CA ARG A 86 -14.93 -4.07 -5.81
C ARG A 86 -16.09 -3.27 -6.41
N ASN A 87 -17.09 -2.98 -5.58
CA ASN A 87 -18.20 -2.11 -5.97
C ASN A 87 -17.74 -0.65 -5.96
N VAL A 88 -17.74 -0.03 -7.15
CA VAL A 88 -17.49 1.41 -7.28
C VAL A 88 -18.67 2.17 -6.67
N GLY A 89 -18.42 3.07 -5.74
CA GLY A 89 -19.44 3.92 -5.14
C GLY A 89 -19.85 3.56 -3.71
N THR A 90 -19.28 2.52 -3.11
CA THR A 90 -19.41 2.29 -1.68
C THR A 90 -18.56 3.32 -0.92
N GLY A 91 -19.01 3.73 0.26
CA GLY A 91 -18.35 4.73 1.08
C GLY A 91 -16.92 4.35 1.50
N ALA A 92 -16.15 5.33 1.96
CA ALA A 92 -14.73 5.16 2.33
C ALA A 92 -14.51 4.17 3.49
N PHE A 93 -15.54 3.84 4.26
CA PHE A 93 -15.49 3.00 5.46
C PHE A 93 -16.29 1.71 5.31
N ASP A 94 -16.41 1.18 4.10
CA ASP A 94 -17.11 -0.07 3.84
C ASP A 94 -16.15 -1.25 3.68
N SER A 95 -16.70 -2.45 3.75
CA SER A 95 -15.97 -3.69 3.46
C SER A 95 -15.42 -3.69 2.04
N ARG A 96 -14.19 -4.16 1.86
CA ARG A 96 -13.46 -4.11 0.60
C ARG A 96 -12.90 -5.46 0.20
N SER A 97 -13.17 -5.87 -1.05
CA SER A 97 -12.52 -7.05 -1.61
C SER A 97 -11.01 -6.82 -1.74
N LEU A 98 -10.60 -5.72 -2.36
CA LEU A 98 -9.21 -5.35 -2.48
C LEU A 98 -9.12 -3.83 -2.60
N ASP A 99 -8.26 -3.23 -1.80
CA ASP A 99 -7.94 -1.81 -1.84
C ASP A 99 -6.42 -1.67 -1.99
N ILE A 100 -5.98 -0.95 -3.02
CA ILE A 100 -4.56 -0.72 -3.26
C ILE A 100 -4.31 0.77 -3.39
N ASP A 101 -3.58 1.35 -2.45
CA ASP A 101 -3.22 2.76 -2.44
C ASP A 101 -1.76 2.97 -2.76
N MET A 102 -1.47 3.94 -3.61
CA MET A 102 -0.10 4.40 -3.84
C MET A 102 0.32 5.32 -2.70
N LEU A 103 1.24 4.84 -1.85
CA LEU A 103 1.72 5.59 -0.68
C LEU A 103 2.80 6.60 -1.03
N LEU A 104 3.73 6.17 -1.87
CA LEU A 104 4.93 6.91 -2.25
C LEU A 104 5.27 6.61 -3.72
N TYR A 105 5.70 7.62 -4.43
CA TYR A 105 6.24 7.52 -5.79
C TYR A 105 7.61 8.21 -5.81
N GLY A 106 8.66 7.45 -5.57
CA GLY A 106 10.00 8.02 -5.37
C GLY A 106 9.97 9.09 -4.28
N ASN A 107 10.57 10.22 -4.57
CA ASN A 107 10.58 11.40 -3.68
C ASN A 107 9.54 12.45 -4.07
N LEU A 108 8.61 12.11 -4.96
CA LEU A 108 7.61 13.05 -5.46
C LEU A 108 6.72 13.54 -4.31
N VAL A 109 6.52 14.84 -4.27
CA VAL A 109 5.52 15.49 -3.41
C VAL A 109 4.45 16.09 -4.33
N HIS A 110 3.25 15.51 -4.29
CA HIS A 110 2.10 15.93 -5.07
C HIS A 110 0.85 15.78 -4.21
N GLN A 111 0.23 16.88 -3.83
CA GLN A 111 -0.86 16.92 -2.87
C GLN A 111 -2.19 17.36 -3.49
N GLU A 112 -2.31 17.25 -4.81
CA GLU A 112 -3.50 17.61 -5.57
C GLU A 112 -4.09 16.38 -6.28
N LYS A 113 -5.42 16.40 -6.52
CA LYS A 113 -6.08 15.34 -7.30
C LYS A 113 -5.44 15.21 -8.69
N PRO A 114 -5.37 13.99 -9.28
CA PRO A 114 -6.12 12.77 -8.88
C PRO A 114 -5.41 11.90 -7.86
N PHE A 115 -4.22 12.23 -7.40
CA PHE A 115 -3.50 11.42 -6.41
C PHE A 115 -2.73 12.30 -5.43
N GLN A 116 -2.44 11.76 -4.27
CA GLN A 116 -1.61 12.41 -3.26
C GLN A 116 -0.48 11.47 -2.86
N VAL A 117 0.77 11.93 -3.02
CA VAL A 117 1.96 11.26 -2.54
C VAL A 117 2.91 12.29 -1.91
N PRO A 118 3.50 12.01 -0.75
CA PRO A 118 3.21 10.87 0.13
C PRO A 118 1.76 10.93 0.66
N ARG A 119 1.12 9.75 0.80
CA ARG A 119 -0.23 9.70 1.37
C ARG A 119 -0.18 9.98 2.86
N ILE A 120 -1.17 10.73 3.32
CA ILE A 120 -1.33 11.04 4.75
C ILE A 120 -1.55 9.77 5.60
N ASP A 121 -2.05 8.70 5.00
CA ASP A 121 -2.27 7.40 5.64
C ASP A 121 -1.02 6.87 6.33
N ILE A 122 0.18 7.21 5.83
CA ILE A 122 1.46 6.83 6.43
C ILE A 122 1.57 7.35 7.87
N GLU A 123 1.03 8.54 8.13
CA GLU A 123 1.09 9.17 9.44
C GLU A 123 -0.13 8.88 10.31
N LEU A 124 -1.24 8.44 9.70
CA LEU A 124 -2.51 8.24 10.40
C LEU A 124 -2.76 6.80 10.86
N TYR A 125 -2.23 5.80 10.18
CA TYR A 125 -2.62 4.41 10.41
C TYR A 125 -1.44 3.49 10.68
N SER A 126 -1.52 2.75 11.80
CA SER A 126 -0.51 1.75 12.17
C SER A 126 -0.33 0.67 11.10
N PHE A 127 -1.45 0.24 10.48
CA PHE A 127 -1.44 -0.79 9.44
C PHE A 127 -0.85 -0.32 8.09
N VAL A 128 -0.44 0.94 8.00
CA VAL A 128 0.34 1.50 6.88
C VAL A 128 1.78 1.71 7.31
N ILE A 129 2.03 2.44 8.38
CA ILE A 129 3.42 2.78 8.78
C ILE A 129 4.19 1.57 9.31
N CYS A 130 3.55 0.66 10.02
CA CYS A 130 4.23 -0.53 10.54
C CYS A 130 4.82 -1.40 9.42
N PRO A 131 4.03 -1.89 8.44
CA PRO A 131 4.59 -2.67 7.34
C PRO A 131 5.53 -1.87 6.42
N LEU A 132 5.32 -0.57 6.26
CA LEU A 132 6.24 0.28 5.51
C LEU A 132 7.62 0.35 6.20
N ALA A 133 7.65 0.59 7.49
CA ALA A 133 8.89 0.62 8.28
C ALA A 133 9.58 -0.74 8.33
N GLU A 134 8.83 -1.82 8.23
CA GLU A 134 9.39 -3.18 8.18
C GLU A 134 10.28 -3.38 6.95
N ILE A 135 9.83 -2.93 5.77
CA ILE A 135 10.56 -3.15 4.52
C ILE A 135 11.50 -2.02 4.13
N GLU A 136 11.29 -0.82 4.68
CA GLU A 136 12.10 0.36 4.34
C GLU A 136 12.36 1.22 5.60
N PRO A 137 13.01 0.66 6.65
CA PRO A 137 13.18 1.40 7.91
C PRO A 137 13.97 2.71 7.75
N ASP A 138 14.94 2.74 6.86
CA ASP A 138 15.81 3.90 6.63
C ASP A 138 15.30 4.84 5.54
N GLY A 139 14.15 4.52 4.93
CA GLY A 139 13.48 5.38 3.95
C GLY A 139 13.06 6.69 4.58
N ILE A 140 13.13 7.77 3.81
CA ILE A 140 12.84 9.12 4.29
C ILE A 140 11.48 9.56 3.77
N HIS A 141 10.63 10.02 4.67
CA HIS A 141 9.34 10.63 4.29
C HIS A 141 9.60 11.96 3.56
N PRO A 142 9.11 12.13 2.33
CA PRO A 142 9.49 13.28 1.47
C PRO A 142 9.10 14.65 2.02
N ILE A 143 8.12 14.73 2.91
CA ILE A 143 7.69 16.01 3.51
C ILE A 143 8.33 16.21 4.89
N SER A 144 8.19 15.24 5.80
CA SER A 144 8.66 15.39 7.18
C SER A 144 10.17 15.25 7.34
N GLY A 145 10.85 14.58 6.40
CA GLY A 145 12.27 14.29 6.51
C GLY A 145 12.64 13.22 7.53
N LYS A 146 11.64 12.60 8.16
CA LYS A 146 11.85 11.54 9.14
C LYS A 146 11.96 10.19 8.46
N THR A 147 12.71 9.27 9.08
CA THR A 147 12.75 7.88 8.61
C THR A 147 11.44 7.18 8.92
N PHE A 148 11.10 6.15 8.13
CA PHE A 148 9.88 5.37 8.42
C PHE A 148 10.01 4.63 9.75
N LYS A 149 11.22 4.22 10.11
CA LYS A 149 11.49 3.64 11.44
C LYS A 149 11.12 4.62 12.56
N ASP A 150 11.58 5.88 12.46
CA ASP A 150 11.27 6.91 13.46
C ASP A 150 9.79 7.22 13.54
N LEU A 151 9.12 7.29 12.37
CA LEU A 151 7.67 7.51 12.33
C LEU A 151 6.91 6.37 13.02
N TRP A 152 7.33 5.12 12.83
CA TRP A 152 6.72 3.97 13.49
C TRP A 152 7.01 3.96 15.00
N GLU A 153 8.23 4.21 15.41
CA GLU A 153 8.62 4.22 16.83
C GLU A 153 7.90 5.33 17.63
N SER A 154 7.59 6.47 17.00
CA SER A 154 6.86 7.57 17.62
C SER A 154 5.35 7.47 17.47
N PHE A 155 4.84 6.50 16.70
CA PHE A 155 3.41 6.29 16.50
C PHE A 155 2.75 5.72 17.76
N ASN A 156 1.53 6.19 18.07
CA ASN A 156 0.73 5.58 19.14
C ASN A 156 0.20 4.21 18.72
N GLN A 157 0.94 3.17 19.04
CA GLN A 157 0.65 1.79 18.63
C GLN A 157 -0.61 1.20 19.28
N GLU A 158 -1.12 1.83 20.33
CA GLU A 158 -2.35 1.39 21.02
C GLU A 158 -3.61 1.89 20.30
N GLU A 159 -3.51 2.94 19.49
CA GLU A 159 -4.65 3.54 18.80
C GLU A 159 -5.29 2.57 17.80
N HIS A 160 -4.46 1.84 17.04
CA HIS A 160 -4.90 0.85 16.06
C HIS A 160 -4.07 -0.42 16.23
N PRO A 161 -4.42 -1.29 17.19
CA PRO A 161 -3.66 -2.51 17.46
C PRO A 161 -3.55 -3.42 16.24
N LEU A 162 -2.34 -3.96 16.03
CA LEU A 162 -2.03 -4.86 14.94
C LEU A 162 -1.64 -6.23 15.44
N ASN A 163 -2.01 -7.26 14.69
CA ASN A 163 -1.53 -8.62 14.88
C ASN A 163 -0.88 -9.11 13.59
N LYS A 164 0.40 -9.47 13.67
CA LYS A 164 1.09 -10.10 12.53
C LYS A 164 0.49 -11.49 12.31
N VAL A 165 0.16 -11.81 11.06
CA VAL A 165 -0.37 -13.12 10.69
C VAL A 165 0.62 -13.88 9.82
N SER A 166 0.60 -15.21 9.94
CA SER A 166 1.44 -16.08 9.15
C SER A 166 0.73 -16.42 7.83
N LEU A 167 0.97 -15.62 6.80
CA LEU A 167 0.39 -15.80 5.48
C LEU A 167 1.48 -15.66 4.43
N LYS A 168 1.63 -16.68 3.59
CA LYS A 168 2.47 -16.60 2.38
C LYS A 168 1.65 -16.07 1.21
N VAL A 169 2.11 -14.99 0.67
CA VAL A 169 1.51 -14.32 -0.51
C VAL A 169 2.40 -14.40 -1.74
#